data_e603061ca2b08b0c9627db5865abeef9
#
_entry.id   e603061ca2b08b0c9627db5865abeef9
#
_cell.length_a   1.000
_cell.length_b   1.000
_cell.length_c   1.000
_cell.angle_alpha   90.00
_cell.angle_beta   90.00
_cell.angle_gamma   90.00
#
_symmetry.space_group_name_H-M   'P 1'
#
loop_
_entity.id
_entity.type
_entity.pdbx_description
1 polymer ?
#
loop_
_entity_poly.entity_id
_entity_poly.type
_entity_poly.pdbx_seq_one_letter_code
_entity_poly.pdbx_strand_id
1 'polypeptide(L)'
;MVWQRKVVWAEGMFLRPQHFQQQERHLEFLIQGRSLSAQPFYWGFSELTLDTQMLALGKVALISAQGVLPDGTPFRIPEVDEAPPPFDVGKNTKDTLVHLSLPLRRRSGAEVTLADGDTGMTRYQAQVLEVADINDVGAQPAEVQLGIARFSPVSYTHLTLPTIC
;
A
#
# COMPACT_ATOMS: atom_id res chain seq x y z
N MET A 1 -8.31 -6.05 22.29
CA MET A 1 -8.05 -5.27 21.06
C MET A 1 -9.27 -5.31 20.15
N VAL A 2 -9.84 -4.17 19.79
CA VAL A 2 -11.10 -4.09 18.99
C VAL A 2 -10.82 -4.12 17.48
N TRP A 3 -9.62 -3.73 17.09
CA TRP A 3 -9.22 -3.45 15.71
C TRP A 3 -9.42 -4.58 14.69
N GLN A 4 -9.36 -5.83 15.13
CA GLN A 4 -9.41 -7.01 14.25
C GLN A 4 -10.66 -7.86 14.45
N ARG A 5 -11.63 -7.37 15.24
CA ARG A 5 -12.84 -8.12 15.54
C ARG A 5 -13.85 -8.06 14.41
N LYS A 6 -14.55 -9.18 14.21
CA LYS A 6 -15.60 -9.32 13.21
C LYS A 6 -16.78 -8.38 13.50
N VAL A 7 -17.37 -7.83 12.43
CA VAL A 7 -18.67 -7.13 12.52
C VAL A 7 -19.77 -8.16 12.76
N VAL A 8 -20.69 -7.85 13.67
CA VAL A 8 -21.91 -8.63 13.89
C VAL A 8 -23.02 -7.99 13.06
N TRP A 9 -23.49 -8.72 12.06
CA TRP A 9 -24.58 -8.29 11.21
C TRP A 9 -25.92 -8.73 11.79
N ALA A 10 -26.84 -7.78 11.98
CA ALA A 10 -28.18 -8.04 12.51
C ALA A 10 -29.22 -7.37 11.60
N GLU A 11 -30.40 -7.97 11.53
CA GLU A 11 -31.54 -7.38 10.83
C GLU A 11 -31.92 -6.03 11.45
N GLY A 12 -32.29 -5.06 10.58
CA GLY A 12 -32.62 -3.70 11.02
C GLY A 12 -31.44 -2.81 11.42
N MET A 13 -30.20 -3.28 11.25
CA MET A 13 -29.02 -2.48 11.54
C MET A 13 -28.90 -1.31 10.56
N PHE A 14 -28.68 -0.09 11.11
CA PHE A 14 -28.34 1.07 10.29
C PHE A 14 -26.89 1.01 9.84
N LEU A 15 -26.62 0.91 8.55
CA LEU A 15 -25.27 0.80 7.99
C LEU A 15 -24.54 2.14 8.06
N ARG A 16 -23.26 2.07 8.45
CA ARG A 16 -22.32 3.20 8.49
C ARG A 16 -21.00 2.81 7.83
N PRO A 17 -20.22 3.74 7.28
CA PRO A 17 -18.91 3.45 6.69
C PRO A 17 -17.99 2.62 7.61
N GLN A 18 -18.06 2.84 8.92
CA GLN A 18 -17.26 2.09 9.90
C GLN A 18 -17.55 0.59 9.92
N HIS A 19 -18.74 0.13 9.56
CA HIS A 19 -19.06 -1.30 9.46
C HIS A 19 -18.26 -1.94 8.32
N PHE A 20 -18.19 -1.28 7.16
CA PHE A 20 -17.44 -1.75 6.01
C PHE A 20 -15.94 -1.73 6.28
N GLN A 21 -15.42 -0.62 6.81
CA GLN A 21 -14.01 -0.49 7.20
C GLN A 21 -13.58 -1.53 8.24
N GLN A 22 -14.46 -1.85 9.21
CA GLN A 22 -14.17 -2.87 10.21
C GLN A 22 -14.22 -4.28 9.61
N GLN A 23 -15.15 -4.53 8.68
CA GLN A 23 -15.23 -5.81 7.96
C GLN A 23 -13.97 -6.03 7.11
N GLU A 24 -13.51 -5.03 6.39
CA GLU A 24 -12.28 -5.06 5.62
C GLU A 24 -11.08 -5.40 6.51
N ARG A 25 -10.87 -4.67 7.61
CA ARG A 25 -9.80 -4.95 8.59
C ARG A 25 -9.84 -6.36 9.14
N HIS A 26 -11.03 -6.90 9.38
CA HIS A 26 -11.19 -8.27 9.85
C HIS A 26 -10.78 -9.29 8.78
N LEU A 27 -11.19 -9.08 7.52
CA LEU A 27 -10.81 -9.95 6.40
C LEU A 27 -9.29 -9.93 6.17
N GLU A 28 -8.66 -8.78 6.18
CA GLU A 28 -7.21 -8.65 6.07
C GLU A 28 -6.48 -9.39 7.19
N PHE A 29 -6.94 -9.25 8.43
CA PHE A 29 -6.39 -10.00 9.55
C PHE A 29 -6.49 -11.51 9.36
N LEU A 30 -7.61 -12.01 8.85
CA LEU A 30 -7.79 -13.45 8.56
C LEU A 30 -6.87 -13.91 7.45
N ILE A 31 -6.75 -13.14 6.36
CA ILE A 31 -5.90 -13.46 5.23
C ILE A 31 -4.44 -13.49 5.67
N GLN A 32 -3.98 -12.44 6.35
CA GLN A 32 -2.61 -12.34 6.85
C GLN A 32 -2.27 -13.48 7.82
N GLY A 33 -3.17 -13.79 8.77
CA GLY A 33 -2.96 -14.88 9.73
C GLY A 33 -2.84 -16.25 9.06
N ARG A 34 -3.65 -16.52 8.03
CA ARG A 34 -3.56 -17.76 7.24
C ARG A 34 -2.31 -17.84 6.39
N SER A 35 -1.92 -16.73 5.76
CA SER A 35 -0.71 -16.67 4.93
C SER A 35 0.55 -16.90 5.75
N LEU A 36 0.68 -16.25 6.92
CA LEU A 36 1.79 -16.44 7.85
C LEU A 36 1.89 -17.89 8.37
N SER A 37 0.74 -18.54 8.59
CA SER A 37 0.71 -19.92 9.07
C SER A 37 1.06 -20.92 7.97
N ALA A 38 0.77 -20.59 6.71
CA ALA A 38 1.04 -21.47 5.58
C ALA A 38 2.50 -21.36 5.09
N GLN A 39 3.07 -20.18 5.08
CA GLN A 39 4.43 -19.94 4.62
C GLN A 39 5.08 -18.80 5.40
N PRO A 40 6.08 -19.06 6.25
CA PRO A 40 6.93 -18.03 6.83
C PRO A 40 7.63 -17.23 5.72
N PHE A 41 7.77 -15.93 5.89
CA PHE A 41 8.42 -15.04 4.90
C PHE A 41 7.75 -15.04 3.50
N TYR A 42 6.43 -15.02 3.46
CA TYR A 42 5.64 -14.93 2.23
C TYR A 42 5.68 -13.54 1.55
N TRP A 43 6.40 -12.58 2.14
CA TRP A 43 6.55 -11.22 1.66
C TRP A 43 7.84 -11.02 0.85
N GLY A 44 7.88 -10.00 0.04
CA GLY A 44 8.99 -9.64 -0.84
C GLY A 44 8.53 -9.43 -2.28
N PHE A 45 9.48 -9.22 -3.16
CA PHE A 45 9.22 -9.11 -4.60
C PHE A 45 9.11 -10.51 -5.20
N SER A 46 8.04 -10.74 -5.97
CA SER A 46 7.94 -11.88 -6.88
C SER A 46 8.45 -11.52 -8.29
N GLU A 47 8.36 -10.23 -8.64
CA GLU A 47 8.89 -9.67 -9.88
C GLU A 47 9.44 -8.26 -9.61
N LEU A 48 10.57 -7.92 -10.24
CA LEU A 48 11.19 -6.60 -10.12
C LEU A 48 11.97 -6.26 -11.40
N THR A 49 11.60 -5.18 -12.04
CA THR A 49 12.30 -4.63 -13.21
C THR A 49 12.63 -3.17 -12.96
N LEU A 50 13.93 -2.87 -12.94
CA LEU A 50 14.45 -1.52 -12.78
C LEU A 50 14.67 -0.84 -14.13
N ASP A 51 14.52 0.47 -14.17
CA ASP A 51 14.87 1.28 -15.32
C ASP A 51 16.40 1.46 -15.40
N THR A 52 17.01 0.75 -16.36
CA THR A 52 18.47 0.78 -16.57
C THR A 52 18.96 2.12 -17.10
N GLN A 53 18.13 2.88 -17.80
CA GLN A 53 18.49 4.21 -18.28
C GLN A 53 18.56 5.21 -17.11
N MET A 54 17.58 5.16 -16.22
CA MET A 54 17.60 5.96 -15.00
C MET A 54 18.74 5.56 -14.07
N LEU A 55 19.07 4.27 -13.96
CA LEU A 55 20.23 3.81 -13.20
C LEU A 55 21.54 4.39 -13.72
N ALA A 56 21.72 4.49 -15.04
CA ALA A 56 22.89 5.13 -15.66
C ALA A 56 23.01 6.62 -15.31
N LEU A 57 21.88 7.27 -15.00
CA LEU A 57 21.82 8.66 -14.55
C LEU A 57 21.93 8.82 -13.02
N GLY A 58 22.18 7.73 -12.29
CA GLY A 58 22.27 7.74 -10.83
C GLY A 58 20.91 7.80 -10.13
N LYS A 59 19.85 7.32 -10.76
CA LYS A 59 18.49 7.27 -10.22
C LYS A 59 17.97 5.84 -10.19
N VAL A 60 17.34 5.43 -9.10
CA VAL A 60 16.62 4.18 -9.00
C VAL A 60 15.15 4.43 -9.35
N ALA A 61 14.67 3.82 -10.41
CA ALA A 61 13.27 3.88 -10.84
C ALA A 61 12.75 2.48 -11.16
N LEU A 62 11.46 2.25 -10.92
CA LEU A 62 10.78 1.00 -11.23
C LEU A 62 10.09 1.10 -12.60
N ILE A 63 10.28 0.09 -13.46
CA ILE A 63 9.46 -0.14 -14.64
C ILE A 63 8.28 -1.02 -14.23
N SER A 64 8.55 -2.15 -13.59
CA SER A 64 7.52 -3.05 -13.05
C SER A 64 7.98 -3.67 -11.74
N ALA A 65 7.03 -3.92 -10.85
CA ALA A 65 7.28 -4.64 -9.62
C ALA A 65 6.00 -5.31 -9.12
N GLN A 66 6.11 -6.54 -8.67
CA GLN A 66 5.02 -7.26 -8.04
C GLN A 66 5.51 -7.95 -6.78
N GLY A 67 4.65 -8.00 -5.77
CA GLY A 67 5.01 -8.68 -4.53
C GLY A 67 4.02 -8.45 -3.40
N VAL A 68 4.48 -8.72 -2.20
CA VAL A 68 3.73 -8.54 -0.96
C VAL A 68 4.61 -7.82 0.04
N LEU A 69 4.10 -6.78 0.68
CA LEU A 69 4.79 -6.08 1.77
C LEU A 69 4.79 -6.92 3.06
N PRO A 70 5.68 -6.64 4.02
CA PRO A 70 5.74 -7.37 5.30
C PRO A 70 4.44 -7.33 6.11
N ASP A 71 3.59 -6.33 5.90
CA ASP A 71 2.28 -6.21 6.53
C ASP A 71 1.17 -7.01 5.82
N GLY A 72 1.53 -7.76 4.76
CA GLY A 72 0.61 -8.58 3.99
C GLY A 72 -0.08 -7.87 2.83
N THR A 73 0.25 -6.60 2.57
CA THR A 73 -0.33 -5.84 1.46
C THR A 73 0.27 -6.28 0.14
N PRO A 74 -0.52 -6.84 -0.79
CA PRO A 74 -0.05 -7.11 -2.14
C PRO A 74 0.11 -5.80 -2.92
N PHE A 75 1.03 -5.78 -3.87
CA PHE A 75 1.21 -4.66 -4.80
C PHE A 75 1.56 -5.15 -6.20
N ARG A 76 1.17 -4.37 -7.20
CA ARG A 76 1.48 -4.61 -8.61
C ARG A 76 1.63 -3.30 -9.36
N ILE A 77 2.85 -2.95 -9.68
CA ILE A 77 3.25 -1.73 -10.37
C ILE A 77 3.60 -2.09 -11.82
N PRO A 78 3.10 -1.38 -12.84
CA PRO A 78 2.18 -0.24 -12.81
C PRO A 78 0.69 -0.63 -12.96
N GLU A 79 0.33 -1.90 -12.97
CA GLU A 79 -1.01 -2.38 -13.36
C GLU A 79 -2.12 -1.96 -12.39
N VAL A 80 -1.82 -1.95 -11.09
CA VAL A 80 -2.78 -1.63 -10.01
C VAL A 80 -2.34 -0.40 -9.24
N ASP A 81 -1.03 -0.29 -9.01
CA ASP A 81 -0.44 0.75 -8.20
C ASP A 81 0.46 1.65 -9.02
N GLU A 82 0.53 2.93 -8.69
CA GLU A 82 1.43 3.87 -9.33
C GLU A 82 2.88 3.63 -8.92
N ALA A 83 3.79 3.77 -9.89
CA ALA A 83 5.22 3.71 -9.59
C ALA A 83 5.62 4.90 -8.71
N PRO A 84 6.45 4.65 -7.68
CA PRO A 84 6.98 5.75 -6.88
C PRO A 84 7.90 6.65 -7.73
N PRO A 85 8.09 7.92 -7.33
CA PRO A 85 9.03 8.80 -8.01
C PRO A 85 10.45 8.22 -8.00
N PRO A 86 11.26 8.46 -9.05
CA PRO A 86 12.64 8.02 -9.09
C PRO A 86 13.44 8.50 -7.88
N PHE A 87 14.23 7.61 -7.28
CA PHE A 87 15.09 7.92 -6.16
C PHE A 87 16.48 8.34 -6.63
N ASP A 88 16.93 9.54 -6.26
CA ASP A 88 18.27 10.03 -6.57
C ASP A 88 19.32 9.38 -5.66
N VAL A 89 20.24 8.64 -6.27
CA VAL A 89 21.39 8.07 -5.55
C VAL A 89 22.52 9.11 -5.51
N GLY A 90 22.86 9.56 -4.33
CA GLY A 90 23.95 10.56 -4.16
C GLY A 90 25.28 10.04 -4.68
N LYS A 91 26.10 10.93 -5.27
CA LYS A 91 27.40 10.61 -5.91
C LYS A 91 28.40 9.84 -5.03
N ASN A 92 28.27 9.92 -3.71
CA ASN A 92 29.14 9.25 -2.75
C ASN A 92 28.47 8.07 -2.04
N THR A 93 27.31 7.60 -2.52
CA THR A 93 26.56 6.52 -1.93
C THR A 93 27.20 5.18 -2.31
N LYS A 94 27.58 4.39 -1.30
CA LYS A 94 28.09 3.02 -1.46
C LYS A 94 27.32 2.11 -0.52
N ASP A 95 27.09 0.87 -0.97
CA ASP A 95 26.48 -0.21 -0.17
C ASP A 95 25.18 0.20 0.56
N THR A 96 24.32 0.95 -0.14
CA THR A 96 23.06 1.47 0.40
C THR A 96 21.91 0.65 -0.13
N LEU A 97 21.03 0.21 0.77
CA LEU A 97 19.78 -0.44 0.42
C LEU A 97 18.72 0.62 0.14
N VAL A 98 18.03 0.45 -0.99
CA VAL A 98 16.82 1.23 -1.31
C VAL A 98 15.62 0.33 -1.11
N HIS A 99 14.68 0.76 -0.29
CA HIS A 99 13.47 0.03 0.04
C HIS A 99 12.27 0.65 -0.67
N LEU A 100 11.38 -0.17 -1.18
CA LEU A 100 10.02 0.24 -1.53
C LEU A 100 9.22 0.29 -0.22
N SER A 101 8.70 1.45 0.14
CA SER A 101 7.98 1.65 1.38
C SER A 101 6.56 2.14 1.16
N LEU A 102 5.67 1.76 2.06
CA LEU A 102 4.31 2.23 2.16
C LEU A 102 4.02 2.56 3.63
N PRO A 103 3.41 3.71 3.96
CA PRO A 103 3.12 4.06 5.34
C PRO A 103 2.29 2.98 6.04
N LEU A 104 2.67 2.65 7.27
CA LEU A 104 1.96 1.66 8.07
C LEU A 104 0.56 2.16 8.46
N ARG A 105 -0.39 1.25 8.51
CA ARG A 105 -1.71 1.51 9.08
C ARG A 105 -1.59 1.87 10.55
N ARG A 106 -2.20 2.99 10.92
CA ARG A 106 -2.22 3.48 12.30
C ARG A 106 -3.58 3.21 12.93
N ARG A 107 -3.59 2.91 14.21
CA ARG A 107 -4.85 2.74 14.98
C ARG A 107 -5.63 4.03 15.16
N SER A 108 -4.95 5.15 15.05
CA SER A 108 -5.52 6.50 15.12
C SER A 108 -4.92 7.35 14.01
N GLY A 109 -5.74 8.19 13.40
CA GLY A 109 -5.38 9.04 12.28
C GLY A 109 -6.04 8.60 10.97
N ALA A 110 -5.96 9.47 9.96
CA ALA A 110 -6.48 9.20 8.64
C ALA A 110 -5.55 8.21 7.91
N GLU A 111 -6.12 7.19 7.29
CA GLU A 111 -5.40 6.31 6.35
C GLU A 111 -5.36 6.90 4.95
N VAL A 112 -6.30 7.79 4.63
CA VAL A 112 -6.51 8.35 3.31
C VAL A 112 -6.43 9.87 3.38
N THR A 113 -5.69 10.48 2.46
CA THR A 113 -5.74 11.90 2.17
C THR A 113 -6.83 12.15 1.13
N LEU A 114 -7.78 13.04 1.44
CA LEU A 114 -8.91 13.39 0.56
C LEU A 114 -8.64 14.60 -0.35
N ALA A 115 -7.60 15.36 -0.09
CA ALA A 115 -7.28 16.58 -0.83
C ALA A 115 -5.88 16.52 -1.46
N ASP A 116 -5.74 17.12 -2.64
CA ASP A 116 -4.44 17.36 -3.25
C ASP A 116 -3.64 18.35 -2.39
N GLY A 117 -2.38 18.00 -2.12
CA GLY A 117 -1.45 18.88 -1.40
C GLY A 117 -1.32 18.63 0.10
N ASP A 118 -2.04 17.68 0.68
CA ASP A 118 -1.76 17.25 2.05
C ASP A 118 -0.46 16.44 2.09
N THR A 119 0.55 17.01 2.76
CA THR A 119 1.87 16.38 2.95
C THR A 119 1.86 15.32 4.06
N GLY A 120 0.70 14.99 4.61
CA GLY A 120 0.55 13.95 5.63
C GLY A 120 1.05 12.60 5.16
N MET A 121 1.70 11.85 6.05
CA MET A 121 2.14 10.47 5.80
C MET A 121 0.94 9.50 5.88
N THR A 122 -0.04 9.68 4.98
CA THR A 122 -1.15 8.74 4.81
C THR A 122 -0.76 7.59 3.89
N ARG A 123 -1.42 6.46 4.07
CA ARG A 123 -1.16 5.25 3.28
C ARG A 123 -1.69 5.36 1.86
N TYR A 124 -2.84 6.00 1.72
CA TYR A 124 -3.53 6.17 0.45
C TYR A 124 -3.84 7.64 0.18
N GLN A 125 -3.91 7.96 -1.11
CA GLN A 125 -4.51 9.19 -1.61
C GLN A 125 -5.82 8.84 -2.29
N ALA A 126 -6.90 9.58 -1.99
CA ALA A 126 -8.17 9.40 -2.66
C ALA A 126 -8.09 9.97 -4.07
N GLN A 127 -8.55 9.19 -5.03
CA GLN A 127 -8.73 9.60 -6.42
C GLN A 127 -10.15 9.24 -6.86
N VAL A 128 -10.80 10.14 -7.58
CA VAL A 128 -12.12 9.87 -8.17
C VAL A 128 -11.92 9.18 -9.51
N LEU A 129 -12.45 7.98 -9.64
CA LEU A 129 -12.39 7.20 -10.88
C LEU A 129 -13.81 6.77 -11.27
N GLU A 130 -14.06 6.71 -12.58
CA GLU A 130 -15.30 6.17 -13.13
C GLU A 130 -15.27 4.63 -13.11
N VAL A 131 -16.27 4.05 -12.46
CA VAL A 131 -16.42 2.59 -12.36
C VAL A 131 -17.71 2.17 -13.06
N ALA A 132 -17.58 1.26 -14.03
CA ALA A 132 -18.72 0.71 -14.75
C ALA A 132 -19.47 -0.33 -13.89
N ASP A 133 -20.79 -0.39 -14.04
CA ASP A 133 -21.57 -1.50 -13.50
C ASP A 133 -21.37 -2.75 -14.39
N ILE A 134 -20.79 -3.79 -13.80
CA ILE A 134 -20.51 -5.05 -14.52
C ILE A 134 -21.78 -5.86 -14.81
N ASN A 135 -22.89 -5.56 -14.16
CA ASN A 135 -24.16 -6.27 -14.32
C ASN A 135 -25.15 -5.54 -15.25
N ASP A 136 -24.91 -4.24 -15.53
CA ASP A 136 -25.70 -3.44 -16.44
C ASP A 136 -24.79 -2.69 -17.43
N VAL A 137 -24.55 -3.29 -18.58
CA VAL A 137 -23.68 -2.74 -19.64
C VAL A 137 -24.19 -1.41 -20.21
N GLY A 138 -25.48 -1.11 -20.02
CA GLY A 138 -26.10 0.15 -20.45
C GLY A 138 -26.09 1.28 -19.41
N ALA A 139 -25.73 0.96 -18.16
CA ALA A 139 -25.66 1.95 -17.09
C ALA A 139 -24.50 2.93 -17.30
N GLN A 140 -24.71 4.18 -16.88
CA GLN A 140 -23.64 5.16 -16.84
C GLN A 140 -22.64 4.77 -15.74
N PRO A 141 -21.31 4.89 -16.00
CA PRO A 141 -20.31 4.71 -14.96
C PRO A 141 -20.57 5.62 -13.75
N ALA A 142 -20.30 5.13 -12.57
CA ALA A 142 -20.40 5.91 -11.35
C ALA A 142 -19.02 6.43 -10.92
N GLU A 143 -18.95 7.67 -10.47
CA GLU A 143 -17.78 8.22 -9.81
C GLU A 143 -17.59 7.57 -8.44
N VAL A 144 -16.45 6.93 -8.24
CA VAL A 144 -16.09 6.28 -6.97
C VAL A 144 -14.75 6.82 -6.49
N GLN A 145 -14.67 7.18 -5.21
CA GLN A 145 -13.40 7.53 -4.59
C GLN A 145 -12.64 6.25 -4.24
N LEU A 146 -11.50 6.05 -4.90
CA LEU A 146 -10.59 4.91 -4.67
C LEU A 146 -9.32 5.40 -4.00
N GLY A 147 -8.74 4.57 -3.14
CA GLY A 147 -7.48 4.85 -2.45
C GLY A 147 -6.31 4.35 -3.27
N ILE A 148 -5.49 5.26 -3.80
CA ILE A 148 -4.24 4.91 -4.48
C ILE A 148 -3.11 4.83 -3.46
N ALA A 149 -2.36 3.72 -3.46
CA ALA A 149 -1.28 3.48 -2.51
C ALA A 149 -0.10 4.45 -2.75
N ARG A 150 0.37 5.09 -1.68
CA ARG A 150 1.46 6.08 -1.74
C ARG A 150 2.81 5.42 -1.53
N PHE A 151 3.27 4.67 -2.52
CA PHE A 151 4.60 4.10 -2.49
C PHE A 151 5.68 5.17 -2.55
N SER A 152 6.75 4.99 -1.78
CA SER A 152 7.92 5.85 -1.80
C SER A 152 9.21 5.04 -1.67
N PRO A 153 10.29 5.43 -2.39
CA PRO A 153 11.59 4.87 -2.19
C PRO A 153 12.24 5.48 -0.94
N VAL A 154 12.81 4.64 -0.09
CA VAL A 154 13.53 5.08 1.11
C VAL A 154 14.90 4.42 1.16
N SER A 155 15.95 5.20 1.33
CA SER A 155 17.28 4.67 1.57
C SER A 155 17.57 4.60 3.06
N TYR A 156 18.16 3.48 3.49
CA TYR A 156 18.77 3.35 4.80
C TYR A 156 20.29 3.45 4.65
N THR A 157 20.87 4.58 5.01
CA THR A 157 22.27 4.64 5.43
C THR A 157 22.30 4.16 6.86
N HIS A 158 23.07 3.13 7.18
CA HIS A 158 23.22 2.50 8.49
C HIS A 158 22.90 3.41 9.68
N LEU A 159 21.66 3.39 10.14
CA LEU A 159 21.34 3.74 11.51
C LEU A 159 21.50 2.46 12.32
N THR A 160 22.58 2.37 13.07
CA THR A 160 22.70 1.39 14.14
C THR A 160 21.49 1.56 15.05
N LEU A 161 20.58 0.59 15.02
CA LEU A 161 19.51 0.53 16.01
C LEU A 161 20.16 0.49 17.39
N PRO A 162 19.73 1.32 18.35
CA PRO A 162 20.18 1.18 19.72
C PRO A 162 19.78 -0.23 20.18
N THR A 163 20.80 -1.02 20.52
CA THR A 163 20.60 -2.32 21.17
C THR A 163 19.90 -2.06 22.49
N ILE A 164 18.63 -2.39 22.58
CA ILE A 164 17.91 -2.40 23.86
C ILE A 164 18.40 -3.64 24.57
N CYS A 165 19.23 -3.43 25.61
CA CYS A 165 19.54 -4.45 26.61
C CYS A 165 18.35 -4.65 27.53
#